data_253175bbd36ecb3ac66fdc29fde2bea2
#
_entry.id   253175bbd36ecb3ac66fdc29fde2bea2
#
_cell.length_a   1.000
_cell.length_b   1.000
_cell.length_c   1.000
_cell.angle_alpha   90.00
_cell.angle_beta   90.00
_cell.angle_gamma   90.00
#
_symmetry.space_group_name_H-M   'P 1'
#
loop_
_entity.id
_entity.type
_entity.pdbx_description
1 polymer ?
#
loop_
_entity_poly.entity_id
_entity_poly.type
_entity_poly.pdbx_seq_one_letter_code
_entity_poly.pdbx_strand_id
1 'polypeptide(L)'
;MDLEDDQQEFVWDKCLHDQMFVFQDNELERILDIIITNMTPQRSPSQKPVPANLLFLSARYAHYHASEELLAQLLVSATEKINDVVERHQWDMTILAFWMSNATLLLHYLKKDAGLVGATVEFQQHLAELINEIFILIIRDAERRMNKVLEPAMLDHETIPGLEDVHFQNEWKLFRSKSKAKPPEPAEKRFRPPSPRRRAQISPRNITSLLSSTLFVLDLYDVHSVITTQILSQLLYWISAEVFNHIMTTKRYLARTKAMQIRMNVSSLEDWARSNNRQPEHYENGSTSCTGESTMEAARRHLAPVIQLLQWLQCFSSLGDDFESLVTTLLQLQQLTPAQLLHAVKSYRPEVGEKGLTKPAMKFLIDLQRDYDLLHREQAKIQDNKAKAAAAAAASAAAADESSAGQSTTDGAPPRPQTPPTPPPKDTSPGSPYSLNASPRPGAAARFDDRSGGNEVFLDPSMTLPFSLPTSTDMLISYGAGWGGTNRERARKYIPTVPPEVLSRFDRDG
;
A
#
# COMPACT_ATOMS: atom_id res chain seq x y z
N MET A 1 33.28 32.27 -10.24
CA MET A 1 33.64 32.63 -8.83
C MET A 1 32.51 32.06 -8.00
N ASP A 2 32.59 30.73 -7.84
CA ASP A 2 31.59 29.96 -7.14
C ASP A 2 31.75 30.26 -5.64
N LEU A 3 30.76 30.94 -5.09
CA LEU A 3 30.57 31.00 -3.66
C LEU A 3 30.15 29.59 -3.24
N GLU A 4 31.13 28.76 -2.86
CA GLU A 4 30.89 27.63 -2.01
C GLU A 4 30.25 28.18 -0.75
N ASP A 5 28.92 28.00 -0.65
CA ASP A 5 28.14 28.27 0.54
C ASP A 5 28.66 27.25 1.58
N ASP A 6 29.46 27.76 2.50
CA ASP A 6 30.09 27.02 3.60
C ASP A 6 29.00 26.63 4.60
N GLN A 7 28.05 25.79 4.12
CA GLN A 7 27.00 25.21 4.95
C GLN A 7 27.65 24.27 5.93
N GLN A 8 27.81 24.73 7.13
CA GLN A 8 28.32 24.00 8.28
C GLN A 8 27.59 22.65 8.37
N GLU A 9 28.33 21.57 8.23
CA GLU A 9 27.76 20.20 8.16
C GLU A 9 27.03 19.91 9.47
N PHE A 10 25.77 19.45 9.40
CA PHE A 10 24.98 19.12 10.58
C PHE A 10 25.58 17.91 11.31
N VAL A 11 25.87 18.09 12.60
CA VAL A 11 26.56 17.12 13.44
C VAL A 11 25.53 16.25 14.18
N TRP A 12 25.56 14.94 13.96
CA TRP A 12 24.56 13.98 14.49
C TRP A 12 25.00 13.30 15.79
N ASP A 13 26.26 13.37 16.13
CA ASP A 13 26.86 12.77 17.33
C ASP A 13 27.06 13.76 18.48
N LYS A 14 26.87 15.06 18.22
CA LYS A 14 27.00 16.14 19.19
C LYS A 14 25.92 17.17 18.96
N CYS A 15 25.44 17.82 20.03
CA CYS A 15 24.52 18.95 19.95
C CYS A 15 25.29 20.26 20.00
N LEU A 16 25.43 20.95 18.88
CA LEU A 16 26.00 22.27 18.80
C LEU A 16 24.93 23.33 19.13
N HIS A 17 25.34 24.50 19.64
CA HIS A 17 24.42 25.57 20.06
C HIS A 17 23.54 26.12 18.93
N ASP A 18 24.03 26.09 17.70
CA ASP A 18 23.33 26.52 16.49
C ASP A 18 22.50 25.39 15.84
N GLN A 19 22.55 24.17 16.40
CA GLN A 19 21.85 22.98 15.92
C GLN A 19 20.82 22.43 16.92
N MET A 20 20.20 23.33 17.69
CA MET A 20 19.10 23.03 18.59
C MET A 20 18.14 24.22 18.65
N PHE A 21 16.92 23.98 19.11
CA PHE A 21 15.94 25.02 19.39
C PHE A 21 15.73 25.13 20.90
N VAL A 22 16.18 26.26 21.48
CA VAL A 22 16.14 26.52 22.92
C VAL A 22 14.81 27.13 23.31
N PHE A 23 14.15 26.58 24.33
CA PHE A 23 12.87 27.04 24.84
C PHE A 23 12.77 26.80 26.36
N GLN A 24 11.81 27.45 27.01
CA GLN A 24 11.49 27.22 28.42
C GLN A 24 10.27 26.29 28.54
N ASP A 25 10.17 25.57 29.67
CA ASP A 25 9.08 24.60 29.91
C ASP A 25 7.70 25.25 29.75
N ASN A 26 7.53 26.49 30.17
CA ASN A 26 6.29 27.25 30.06
C ASN A 26 5.95 27.70 28.62
N GLU A 27 6.88 27.56 27.68
CA GLU A 27 6.70 27.92 26.27
C GLU A 27 6.29 26.68 25.43
N LEU A 28 6.45 25.47 25.97
CA LEU A 28 6.24 24.22 25.27
C LEU A 28 4.86 24.16 24.59
N GLU A 29 3.80 24.45 25.31
CA GLU A 29 2.43 24.40 24.82
C GLU A 29 2.21 25.38 23.65
N ARG A 30 2.72 26.61 23.79
CA ARG A 30 2.66 27.62 22.72
C ARG A 30 3.43 27.18 21.47
N ILE A 31 4.61 26.59 21.65
CA ILE A 31 5.43 26.09 20.54
C ILE A 31 4.68 25.01 19.79
N LEU A 32 4.16 24.01 20.50
CA LEU A 32 3.40 22.91 19.89
C LEU A 32 2.13 23.39 19.19
N ASP A 33 1.45 24.41 19.73
CA ASP A 33 0.31 25.01 19.05
C ASP A 33 0.68 25.70 17.74
N ILE A 34 1.81 26.38 17.69
CA ILE A 34 2.30 27.07 16.47
C ILE A 34 2.68 26.05 15.39
N ILE A 35 3.40 24.98 15.76
CA ILE A 35 3.99 24.05 14.78
C ILE A 35 3.10 22.85 14.47
N ILE A 36 2.08 22.56 15.28
CA ILE A 36 1.18 21.43 15.09
C ILE A 36 -0.26 21.92 14.93
N THR A 37 -0.87 22.43 16.02
CA THR A 37 -2.33 22.68 16.07
C THR A 37 -2.77 23.73 15.06
N ASN A 38 -2.02 24.83 14.93
CA ASN A 38 -2.33 25.96 14.05
C ASN A 38 -1.54 25.92 12.73
N MET A 39 -0.75 24.85 12.50
CA MET A 39 0.05 24.74 11.29
C MET A 39 -0.81 24.34 10.11
N THR A 40 -0.81 25.18 9.08
CA THR A 40 -1.40 24.82 7.79
C THR A 40 -0.37 24.16 6.88
N PRO A 41 -0.75 23.15 6.09
CA PRO A 41 0.16 22.49 5.18
C PRO A 41 0.84 23.45 4.22
N GLN A 42 2.15 23.59 4.33
CA GLN A 42 2.97 24.47 3.51
C GLN A 42 3.43 23.77 2.23
N ARG A 43 3.56 24.51 1.13
CA ARG A 43 3.98 23.96 -0.17
C ARG A 43 5.44 24.29 -0.52
N SER A 44 6.02 25.28 0.12
CA SER A 44 7.42 25.65 -0.10
C SER A 44 8.36 24.54 0.39
N PRO A 45 9.39 24.15 -0.37
CA PRO A 45 10.36 23.14 0.05
C PRO A 45 11.03 23.42 1.40
N SER A 46 11.28 24.70 1.72
CA SER A 46 11.88 25.12 2.99
C SER A 46 10.91 25.08 4.18
N GLN A 47 9.61 25.18 3.92
CA GLN A 47 8.58 25.25 4.96
C GLN A 47 7.85 23.94 5.21
N LYS A 48 7.82 23.02 4.23
CA LYS A 48 7.20 21.70 4.38
C LYS A 48 7.72 20.93 5.61
N PRO A 49 9.05 20.82 5.84
CA PRO A 49 9.60 20.00 6.91
C PRO A 49 9.70 20.74 8.25
N VAL A 50 9.21 21.98 8.35
CA VAL A 50 9.34 22.81 9.56
C VAL A 50 8.85 22.12 10.83
N PRO A 51 7.67 21.44 10.85
CA PRO A 51 7.25 20.74 12.07
C PRO A 51 8.24 19.67 12.52
N ALA A 52 8.69 18.81 11.60
CA ALA A 52 9.67 17.78 11.92
C ALA A 52 11.02 18.38 12.37
N ASN A 53 11.49 19.42 11.69
CA ASN A 53 12.74 20.07 12.00
C ASN A 53 12.71 20.72 13.39
N LEU A 54 11.66 21.49 13.70
CA LEU A 54 11.53 22.16 15.01
C LEU A 54 11.35 21.16 16.15
N LEU A 55 10.50 20.14 15.98
CA LEU A 55 10.33 19.09 16.99
C LEU A 55 11.65 18.37 17.28
N PHE A 56 12.41 18.04 16.23
CA PHE A 56 13.70 17.39 16.39
C PHE A 56 14.75 18.31 17.08
N LEU A 57 14.85 19.57 16.65
CA LEU A 57 15.78 20.53 17.26
C LEU A 57 15.41 20.83 18.73
N SER A 58 14.12 20.87 19.07
CA SER A 58 13.62 20.98 20.45
C SER A 58 13.95 19.71 21.26
N ALA A 59 13.81 18.53 20.68
CA ALA A 59 14.17 17.26 21.33
C ALA A 59 15.68 17.19 21.62
N ARG A 60 16.53 17.68 20.71
CA ARG A 60 17.96 17.80 20.95
C ARG A 60 18.27 18.71 22.14
N TYR A 61 17.65 19.89 22.19
CA TYR A 61 17.81 20.79 23.34
C TYR A 61 17.38 20.10 24.64
N ALA A 62 16.20 19.51 24.67
CA ALA A 62 15.67 18.84 25.85
C ALA A 62 16.62 17.72 26.35
N HIS A 63 17.11 16.90 25.44
CA HIS A 63 17.98 15.75 25.76
C HIS A 63 19.39 16.18 26.22
N TYR A 64 20.04 17.08 25.45
CA TYR A 64 21.46 17.37 25.67
C TYR A 64 21.72 18.51 26.69
N HIS A 65 20.74 19.42 26.89
CA HIS A 65 20.93 20.65 27.65
C HIS A 65 19.85 20.92 28.71
N ALA A 66 18.77 20.15 28.77
CA ALA A 66 17.72 20.34 29.76
C ALA A 66 17.52 19.06 30.61
N SER A 67 16.37 18.40 30.51
CA SER A 67 16.06 17.19 31.30
C SER A 67 15.32 16.12 30.49
N GLU A 68 15.41 14.88 30.96
CA GLU A 68 14.65 13.75 30.39
C GLU A 68 13.14 13.97 30.53
N GLU A 69 12.68 14.61 31.62
CA GLU A 69 11.27 14.93 31.82
C GLU A 69 10.75 15.89 30.76
N LEU A 70 11.54 16.94 30.42
CA LEU A 70 11.18 17.89 29.37
C LEU A 70 11.14 17.20 27.99
N LEU A 71 12.09 16.31 27.71
CA LEU A 71 12.10 15.50 26.49
C LEU A 71 10.83 14.63 26.40
N ALA A 72 10.50 13.91 27.47
CA ALA A 72 9.32 13.05 27.52
C ALA A 72 8.04 13.87 27.33
N GLN A 73 7.90 15.01 28.03
CA GLN A 73 6.74 15.89 27.92
C GLN A 73 6.60 16.46 26.50
N LEU A 74 7.70 16.93 25.89
CA LEU A 74 7.71 17.43 24.52
C LEU A 74 7.18 16.36 23.55
N LEU A 75 7.73 15.15 23.63
CA LEU A 75 7.45 14.09 22.67
C LEU A 75 6.02 13.53 22.83
N VAL A 76 5.56 13.33 24.06
CA VAL A 76 4.19 12.88 24.35
C VAL A 76 3.17 13.92 23.87
N SER A 77 3.32 15.17 24.30
CA SER A 77 2.40 16.24 23.91
C SER A 77 2.40 16.50 22.40
N ALA A 78 3.56 16.38 21.75
CA ALA A 78 3.65 16.51 20.29
C ALA A 78 2.86 15.40 19.58
N THR A 79 3.01 14.13 20.03
CA THR A 79 2.29 12.99 19.42
C THR A 79 0.79 13.13 19.62
N GLU A 80 0.34 13.47 20.83
CA GLU A 80 -1.08 13.68 21.10
C GLU A 80 -1.67 14.79 20.22
N LYS A 81 -1.01 15.92 20.08
CA LYS A 81 -1.47 17.02 19.21
C LYS A 81 -1.46 16.66 17.73
N ILE A 82 -0.46 15.89 17.25
CA ILE A 82 -0.44 15.42 15.85
C ILE A 82 -1.61 14.47 15.62
N ASN A 83 -1.84 13.52 16.54
CA ASN A 83 -2.94 12.59 16.48
C ASN A 83 -4.30 13.33 16.43
N ASP A 84 -4.50 14.31 17.30
CA ASP A 84 -5.70 15.16 17.31
C ASP A 84 -5.94 15.89 15.99
N VAL A 85 -4.88 16.41 15.36
CA VAL A 85 -4.97 17.09 14.07
C VAL A 85 -5.33 16.10 12.98
N VAL A 86 -4.69 14.93 12.96
CA VAL A 86 -4.94 13.86 12.00
C VAL A 86 -6.37 13.34 12.09
N GLU A 87 -6.87 13.04 13.29
CA GLU A 87 -8.24 12.58 13.52
C GLU A 87 -9.28 13.63 13.09
N ARG A 88 -9.10 14.90 13.48
CA ARG A 88 -10.00 15.98 13.07
C ARG A 88 -10.06 16.19 11.56
N HIS A 89 -8.98 15.86 10.85
CA HIS A 89 -8.85 16.07 9.40
C HIS A 89 -8.70 14.75 8.61
N GLN A 90 -9.23 13.65 9.12
CA GLN A 90 -9.12 12.31 8.53
C GLN A 90 -9.63 12.19 7.07
N TRP A 91 -10.34 13.20 6.58
CA TRP A 91 -10.86 13.29 5.21
C TRP A 91 -10.18 14.40 4.38
N ASP A 92 -9.07 14.95 4.86
CA ASP A 92 -8.28 15.92 4.11
C ASP A 92 -6.93 15.33 3.71
N MET A 93 -6.84 14.85 2.49
CA MET A 93 -5.65 14.25 1.92
C MET A 93 -4.42 15.16 2.03
N THR A 94 -4.61 16.49 2.00
CA THR A 94 -3.52 17.47 2.07
C THR A 94 -2.86 17.45 3.45
N ILE A 95 -3.68 17.46 4.50
CA ILE A 95 -3.21 17.39 5.90
C ILE A 95 -2.60 16.03 6.18
N LEU A 96 -3.24 14.95 5.73
CA LEU A 96 -2.71 13.59 5.91
C LEU A 96 -1.36 13.40 5.24
N ALA A 97 -1.18 13.83 3.98
CA ALA A 97 0.09 13.72 3.27
C ALA A 97 1.18 14.60 3.90
N PHE A 98 0.83 15.80 4.37
CA PHE A 98 1.74 16.69 5.08
C PHE A 98 2.26 16.05 6.38
N TRP A 99 1.37 15.48 7.20
CA TRP A 99 1.79 14.81 8.44
C TRP A 99 2.46 13.47 8.20
N MET A 100 2.08 12.73 7.16
CA MET A 100 2.80 11.53 6.74
C MET A 100 4.28 11.82 6.48
N SER A 101 4.58 12.88 5.73
CA SER A 101 5.94 13.30 5.43
C SER A 101 6.68 13.76 6.68
N ASN A 102 6.07 14.65 7.49
CA ASN A 102 6.71 15.18 8.70
C ASN A 102 6.94 14.12 9.77
N ALA A 103 5.98 13.23 10.03
CA ALA A 103 6.15 12.13 10.98
C ALA A 103 7.26 11.17 10.55
N THR A 104 7.30 10.82 9.25
CA THR A 104 8.36 9.97 8.70
C THR A 104 9.73 10.63 8.82
N LEU A 105 9.82 11.92 8.57
CA LEU A 105 11.06 12.68 8.68
C LEU A 105 11.54 12.80 10.14
N LEU A 106 10.62 13.09 11.07
CA LEU A 106 10.92 13.15 12.50
C LEU A 106 11.44 11.81 13.01
N LEU A 107 10.79 10.71 12.62
CA LEU A 107 11.24 9.35 12.96
C LEU A 107 12.66 9.07 12.44
N HIS A 108 12.96 9.50 11.22
CA HIS A 108 14.30 9.38 10.64
C HIS A 108 15.34 10.16 11.48
N TYR A 109 15.05 11.39 11.84
CA TYR A 109 15.96 12.22 12.64
C TYR A 109 16.26 11.62 14.02
N LEU A 110 15.21 11.15 14.71
CA LEU A 110 15.38 10.53 16.04
C LEU A 110 16.22 9.26 15.98
N LYS A 111 16.08 8.47 14.89
CA LYS A 111 16.90 7.27 14.68
C LYS A 111 18.35 7.58 14.26
N LYS A 112 18.60 8.75 13.69
CA LYS A 112 19.91 9.14 13.18
C LYS A 112 20.77 9.83 14.24
N ASP A 113 20.18 10.54 15.20
CA ASP A 113 20.88 11.21 16.27
C ASP A 113 21.38 10.20 17.32
N ALA A 114 22.68 10.22 17.60
CA ALA A 114 23.33 9.22 18.44
C ALA A 114 22.83 9.20 19.90
N GLY A 115 22.46 10.37 20.46
CA GLY A 115 21.91 10.46 21.82
C GLY A 115 20.42 10.14 21.86
N LEU A 116 19.66 10.66 20.91
CA LEU A 116 18.20 10.50 20.89
C LEU A 116 17.75 9.10 20.52
N VAL A 117 18.52 8.34 19.72
CA VAL A 117 18.10 7.01 19.24
C VAL A 117 17.76 6.05 20.39
N GLY A 118 18.55 6.04 21.47
CA GLY A 118 18.31 5.24 22.66
C GLY A 118 17.26 5.83 23.60
N ALA A 119 17.31 7.15 23.79
CA ALA A 119 16.43 7.87 24.73
C ALA A 119 14.97 7.97 24.28
N THR A 120 14.67 7.72 22.99
CA THR A 120 13.32 7.92 22.43
C THR A 120 12.71 6.65 21.82
N VAL A 121 13.15 5.45 22.21
CA VAL A 121 12.72 4.18 21.60
C VAL A 121 11.20 3.99 21.65
N GLU A 122 10.56 4.23 22.79
CA GLU A 122 9.11 4.10 22.96
C GLU A 122 8.36 5.12 22.07
N PHE A 123 8.85 6.35 22.03
CA PHE A 123 8.28 7.37 21.17
C PHE A 123 8.43 7.05 19.68
N GLN A 124 9.57 6.51 19.26
CA GLN A 124 9.77 6.04 17.88
C GLN A 124 8.75 4.96 17.48
N GLN A 125 8.38 4.09 18.42
CA GLN A 125 7.34 3.09 18.19
C GLN A 125 5.97 3.75 18.02
N HIS A 126 5.57 4.64 18.94
CA HIS A 126 4.29 5.37 18.83
C HIS A 126 4.22 6.20 17.55
N LEU A 127 5.32 6.81 17.14
CA LEU A 127 5.38 7.57 15.89
C LEU A 127 5.25 6.66 14.66
N ALA A 128 5.80 5.45 14.71
CA ALA A 128 5.63 4.46 13.65
C ALA A 128 4.16 3.96 13.55
N GLU A 129 3.49 3.80 14.68
CA GLU A 129 2.07 3.46 14.76
C GLU A 129 1.21 4.59 14.17
N LEU A 130 1.49 5.85 14.53
CA LEU A 130 0.83 7.03 13.97
C LEU A 130 1.02 7.13 12.44
N ILE A 131 2.22 6.85 11.92
CA ILE A 131 2.47 6.83 10.49
C ILE A 131 1.63 5.75 9.80
N ASN A 132 1.50 4.58 10.41
CA ASN A 132 0.65 3.50 9.89
C ASN A 132 -0.84 3.91 9.92
N GLU A 133 -1.28 4.62 10.94
CA GLU A 133 -2.65 5.14 11.00
C GLU A 133 -2.92 6.16 9.89
N ILE A 134 -2.01 7.11 9.68
CA ILE A 134 -2.12 8.08 8.59
C ILE A 134 -2.15 7.37 7.23
N PHE A 135 -1.34 6.30 7.05
CA PHE A 135 -1.37 5.46 5.85
C PHE A 135 -2.76 4.88 5.59
N ILE A 136 -3.40 4.32 6.61
CA ILE A 136 -4.76 3.77 6.53
C ILE A 136 -5.78 4.87 6.21
N LEU A 137 -5.67 6.04 6.83
CA LEU A 137 -6.59 7.17 6.60
C LEU A 137 -6.49 7.71 5.16
N ILE A 138 -5.28 7.81 4.61
CA ILE A 138 -5.05 8.19 3.20
C ILE A 138 -5.77 7.22 2.25
N ILE A 139 -5.63 5.93 2.50
CA ILE A 139 -6.28 4.88 1.70
C ILE A 139 -7.79 5.00 1.81
N ARG A 140 -8.33 5.08 3.02
CA ARG A 140 -9.78 5.19 3.27
C ARG A 140 -10.40 6.44 2.63
N ASP A 141 -9.71 7.58 2.65
CA ASP A 141 -10.21 8.78 1.97
C ASP A 141 -10.24 8.60 0.44
N ALA A 142 -9.20 8.00 -0.14
CA ALA A 142 -9.15 7.70 -1.58
C ALA A 142 -10.24 6.69 -1.98
N GLU A 143 -10.40 5.60 -1.24
CA GLU A 143 -11.45 4.58 -1.44
C GLU A 143 -12.85 5.21 -1.36
N ARG A 144 -13.12 6.00 -0.34
CA ARG A 144 -14.41 6.71 -0.17
C ARG A 144 -14.76 7.59 -1.36
N ARG A 145 -13.77 8.26 -1.94
CA ARG A 145 -13.97 9.10 -3.13
C ARG A 145 -14.20 8.27 -4.38
N MET A 146 -13.44 7.19 -4.57
CA MET A 146 -13.56 6.31 -5.73
C MET A 146 -14.84 5.47 -5.69
N ASN A 147 -15.27 5.01 -4.53
CA ASN A 147 -16.46 4.16 -4.37
C ASN A 147 -17.73 4.81 -4.95
N LYS A 148 -17.85 6.14 -4.87
CA LYS A 148 -19.01 6.89 -5.40
C LYS A 148 -19.17 6.78 -6.91
N VAL A 149 -18.11 6.49 -7.64
CA VAL A 149 -18.06 6.49 -9.10
C VAL A 149 -17.58 5.16 -9.69
N LEU A 150 -17.19 4.19 -8.85
CA LEU A 150 -16.55 2.95 -9.28
C LEU A 150 -17.45 2.13 -10.20
N GLU A 151 -18.66 1.81 -9.75
CA GLU A 151 -19.60 0.98 -10.52
C GLU A 151 -19.95 1.65 -11.87
N PRO A 152 -20.43 2.91 -11.92
CA PRO A 152 -20.74 3.55 -13.21
C PRO A 152 -19.51 3.75 -14.09
N ALA A 153 -18.32 3.95 -13.52
CA ALA A 153 -17.10 4.16 -14.28
C ALA A 153 -16.55 2.87 -14.89
N MET A 154 -16.52 1.79 -14.10
CA MET A 154 -15.79 0.58 -14.47
C MET A 154 -16.70 -0.51 -15.04
N LEU A 155 -17.98 -0.57 -14.63
CA LEU A 155 -18.88 -1.65 -14.99
C LEU A 155 -19.98 -1.22 -15.99
N ASP A 156 -20.49 0.00 -15.84
CA ASP A 156 -21.60 0.48 -16.68
C ASP A 156 -21.13 1.32 -17.87
N HIS A 157 -19.90 1.84 -17.85
CA HIS A 157 -19.38 2.69 -18.95
C HIS A 157 -19.21 1.88 -20.22
N GLU A 158 -19.86 2.33 -21.31
CA GLU A 158 -19.86 1.69 -22.60
C GLU A 158 -18.94 2.39 -23.58
N THR A 159 -17.82 1.74 -23.92
CA THR A 159 -16.80 2.24 -24.84
C THR A 159 -16.97 1.66 -26.24
N ILE A 160 -17.42 0.41 -26.32
CA ILE A 160 -17.51 -0.35 -27.58
C ILE A 160 -18.91 -0.10 -28.22
N PRO A 161 -18.99 0.57 -29.38
CA PRO A 161 -20.26 0.80 -30.04
C PRO A 161 -20.89 -0.52 -30.53
N GLY A 162 -22.22 -0.62 -30.42
CA GLY A 162 -22.97 -1.76 -30.96
C GLY A 162 -23.11 -2.96 -30.02
N LEU A 163 -22.52 -2.92 -28.83
CA LEU A 163 -22.77 -3.95 -27.80
C LEU A 163 -24.11 -3.73 -27.07
N GLU A 164 -24.70 -2.56 -27.19
CA GLU A 164 -26.03 -2.20 -26.65
C GLU A 164 -27.18 -2.97 -27.34
N ASP A 165 -26.98 -3.48 -28.56
CA ASP A 165 -27.97 -4.21 -29.34
C ASP A 165 -27.97 -5.73 -29.10
N VAL A 166 -27.17 -6.22 -28.16
CA VAL A 166 -27.07 -7.65 -27.86
C VAL A 166 -28.27 -8.13 -27.06
N HIS A 167 -28.91 -9.18 -27.56
CA HIS A 167 -30.08 -9.79 -26.94
C HIS A 167 -29.71 -11.03 -26.12
N PHE A 168 -30.37 -11.21 -24.99
CA PHE A 168 -30.17 -12.34 -24.09
C PHE A 168 -31.26 -13.38 -24.25
N GLN A 169 -30.94 -14.67 -24.08
CA GLN A 169 -31.82 -15.78 -24.36
C GLN A 169 -33.16 -15.72 -23.60
N ASN A 170 -33.18 -15.22 -22.38
CA ASN A 170 -34.38 -15.16 -21.54
C ASN A 170 -35.26 -13.92 -21.78
N GLU A 171 -34.75 -12.89 -22.44
CA GLU A 171 -35.47 -11.63 -22.68
C GLU A 171 -36.17 -11.61 -24.03
N TRP A 172 -35.78 -12.46 -24.98
CA TRP A 172 -36.34 -12.46 -26.31
C TRP A 172 -37.81 -12.84 -26.34
N LYS A 173 -38.33 -13.52 -25.33
CA LYS A 173 -39.77 -13.85 -25.22
C LYS A 173 -40.62 -12.64 -24.86
N LEU A 174 -40.07 -11.58 -24.29
CA LEU A 174 -40.79 -10.34 -23.86
C LEU A 174 -40.83 -9.29 -24.96
N PHE A 175 -39.91 -9.29 -25.90
CA PHE A 175 -39.77 -8.25 -26.95
C PHE A 175 -40.45 -8.61 -28.29
N ARG A 176 -41.36 -9.60 -28.34
CA ARG A 176 -42.13 -9.93 -29.53
C ARG A 176 -43.16 -8.88 -29.92
N SER A 177 -43.30 -7.78 -29.20
CA SER A 177 -44.14 -6.65 -29.51
C SER A 177 -43.35 -5.42 -29.88
N LYS A 178 -43.18 -5.19 -31.19
CA LYS A 178 -42.92 -3.90 -31.84
C LYS A 178 -41.71 -3.11 -31.38
N SER A 179 -40.51 -3.51 -31.73
CA SER A 179 -39.46 -2.54 -31.98
C SER A 179 -39.38 -2.26 -33.49
N LYS A 180 -39.78 -1.06 -33.90
CA LYS A 180 -39.36 -0.51 -35.17
C LYS A 180 -37.83 -0.43 -35.15
N ALA A 181 -37.19 -1.22 -36.01
CA ALA A 181 -35.75 -1.15 -36.19
C ALA A 181 -35.38 0.30 -36.55
N LYS A 182 -34.56 0.93 -35.71
CA LYS A 182 -33.93 2.20 -36.09
C LYS A 182 -33.04 1.92 -37.30
N PRO A 183 -33.12 2.72 -38.35
CA PRO A 183 -32.24 2.59 -39.51
C PRO A 183 -30.78 2.68 -39.06
N PRO A 184 -29.87 1.87 -39.67
CA PRO A 184 -28.46 1.91 -39.33
C PRO A 184 -27.91 3.29 -39.46
N GLU A 185 -27.24 3.82 -38.43
CA GLU A 185 -26.63 5.16 -38.49
C GLU A 185 -25.57 5.21 -39.59
N PRO A 186 -25.59 6.28 -40.44
CA PRO A 186 -24.62 6.47 -41.52
C PRO A 186 -23.19 6.44 -40.98
N ALA A 187 -22.27 5.84 -41.75
CA ALA A 187 -20.85 5.69 -41.37
C ALA A 187 -20.17 7.00 -40.95
N GLU A 188 -20.59 8.13 -41.49
CA GLU A 188 -20.11 9.47 -41.13
C GLU A 188 -20.35 9.88 -39.67
N LYS A 189 -21.37 9.30 -39.01
CA LYS A 189 -21.63 9.59 -37.58
C LYS A 189 -20.73 8.79 -36.64
N ARG A 190 -20.09 7.70 -37.09
CA ARG A 190 -19.19 6.89 -36.29
C ARG A 190 -17.86 7.58 -35.95
N PHE A 191 -17.44 8.58 -36.75
CA PHE A 191 -16.21 9.35 -36.56
C PHE A 191 -16.44 10.75 -35.95
N ARG A 192 -17.67 11.07 -35.55
CA ARG A 192 -17.96 12.35 -34.91
C ARG A 192 -17.45 12.32 -33.46
N PRO A 193 -16.72 13.36 -33.00
CA PRO A 193 -16.34 13.42 -31.58
C PRO A 193 -17.58 13.35 -30.70
N PRO A 194 -17.51 12.64 -29.56
CA PRO A 194 -18.66 12.43 -28.70
C PRO A 194 -19.29 13.74 -28.26
N SER A 195 -20.63 13.76 -28.22
CA SER A 195 -21.39 14.93 -27.81
C SER A 195 -20.97 15.42 -26.41
N PRO A 196 -21.15 16.71 -26.05
CA PRO A 196 -20.83 17.22 -24.72
C PRO A 196 -21.48 16.41 -23.60
N ARG A 197 -22.69 15.88 -23.78
CA ARG A 197 -23.35 14.97 -22.83
C ARG A 197 -22.62 13.63 -22.66
N ARG A 198 -22.10 13.03 -23.73
CA ARG A 198 -21.28 11.81 -23.64
C ARG A 198 -19.91 12.07 -23.00
N ARG A 199 -19.33 13.27 -23.19
CA ARG A 199 -18.07 13.67 -22.52
C ARG A 199 -18.24 13.90 -21.02
N ALA A 200 -19.43 14.28 -20.57
CA ALA A 200 -19.77 14.47 -19.16
C ALA A 200 -20.19 13.17 -18.45
N GLN A 201 -20.28 12.05 -19.18
CA GLN A 201 -20.64 10.77 -18.61
C GLN A 201 -19.48 10.20 -17.76
N ILE A 202 -19.82 9.62 -16.61
CA ILE A 202 -18.84 8.94 -15.76
C ILE A 202 -18.16 7.83 -16.55
N SER A 203 -16.84 7.75 -16.47
CA SER A 203 -15.99 6.86 -17.25
C SER A 203 -14.79 6.40 -16.43
N PRO A 204 -14.00 5.39 -16.86
CA PRO A 204 -12.78 4.96 -16.19
C PRO A 204 -11.80 6.10 -15.89
N ARG A 205 -11.86 7.18 -16.68
CA ARG A 205 -11.08 8.41 -16.46
C ARG A 205 -11.36 9.06 -15.10
N ASN A 206 -12.56 8.89 -14.54
CA ASN A 206 -12.86 9.42 -13.22
C ASN A 206 -12.04 8.70 -12.15
N ILE A 207 -11.88 7.38 -12.24
CA ILE A 207 -11.06 6.60 -11.32
C ILE A 207 -9.58 6.95 -11.50
N THR A 208 -9.07 6.95 -12.75
CA THR A 208 -7.66 7.27 -13.00
C THR A 208 -7.32 8.71 -12.62
N SER A 209 -8.26 9.66 -12.72
CA SER A 209 -8.08 11.03 -12.24
C SER A 209 -8.02 11.12 -10.70
N LEU A 210 -8.80 10.30 -9.99
CA LEU A 210 -8.73 10.23 -8.52
C LEU A 210 -7.39 9.62 -8.07
N LEU A 211 -6.92 8.56 -8.73
CA LEU A 211 -5.59 7.99 -8.49
C LEU A 211 -4.48 9.03 -8.77
N SER A 212 -4.57 9.77 -9.89
CA SER A 212 -3.62 10.84 -10.21
C SER A 212 -3.64 11.97 -9.19
N SER A 213 -4.82 12.37 -8.69
CA SER A 213 -4.91 13.41 -7.67
C SER A 213 -4.33 12.96 -6.33
N THR A 214 -4.52 11.70 -5.95
CA THR A 214 -3.89 11.12 -4.77
C THR A 214 -2.36 11.13 -4.91
N LEU A 215 -1.84 10.60 -6.02
CA LEU A 215 -0.40 10.60 -6.30
C LEU A 215 0.19 12.01 -6.32
N PHE A 216 -0.52 12.97 -6.94
CA PHE A 216 -0.10 14.37 -6.98
C PHE A 216 0.05 14.97 -5.57
N VAL A 217 -0.88 14.70 -4.66
CA VAL A 217 -0.80 15.23 -3.30
C VAL A 217 0.34 14.57 -2.52
N LEU A 218 0.55 13.25 -2.68
CA LEU A 218 1.68 12.55 -2.06
C LEU A 218 3.02 13.11 -2.56
N ASP A 219 3.16 13.32 -3.88
CA ASP A 219 4.35 13.95 -4.48
C ASP A 219 4.51 15.40 -4.02
N LEU A 220 3.42 16.18 -3.90
CA LEU A 220 3.45 17.57 -3.46
C LEU A 220 4.06 17.74 -2.06
N TYR A 221 3.81 16.78 -1.17
CA TYR A 221 4.33 16.80 0.20
C TYR A 221 5.56 15.91 0.39
N ASP A 222 6.21 15.49 -0.69
CA ASP A 222 7.43 14.69 -0.67
C ASP A 222 7.29 13.40 0.17
N VAL A 223 6.11 12.76 0.13
CA VAL A 223 5.91 11.45 0.75
C VAL A 223 6.84 10.44 0.10
N HIS A 224 7.60 9.70 0.91
CA HIS A 224 8.64 8.81 0.43
C HIS A 224 8.11 7.76 -0.57
N SER A 225 8.91 7.44 -1.60
CA SER A 225 8.51 6.52 -2.69
C SER A 225 8.10 5.13 -2.18
N VAL A 226 8.75 4.61 -1.14
CA VAL A 226 8.41 3.35 -0.46
C VAL A 226 6.97 3.39 0.07
N ILE A 227 6.54 4.50 0.67
CA ILE A 227 5.17 4.67 1.19
C ILE A 227 4.18 4.87 0.03
N THR A 228 4.54 5.74 -0.91
CA THR A 228 3.69 6.06 -2.07
C THR A 228 3.35 4.81 -2.90
N THR A 229 4.32 3.94 -3.17
CA THR A 229 4.08 2.70 -3.94
C THR A 229 3.18 1.72 -3.19
N GLN A 230 3.29 1.64 -1.86
CA GLN A 230 2.42 0.80 -1.02
C GLN A 230 0.97 1.34 -1.00
N ILE A 231 0.79 2.67 -0.90
CA ILE A 231 -0.55 3.29 -1.01
C ILE A 231 -1.19 2.94 -2.37
N LEU A 232 -0.46 3.11 -3.47
CA LEU A 232 -0.97 2.80 -4.81
C LEU A 232 -1.26 1.32 -4.99
N SER A 233 -0.43 0.43 -4.44
CA SER A 233 -0.64 -1.02 -4.46
C SER A 233 -1.94 -1.39 -3.72
N GLN A 234 -2.17 -0.84 -2.53
CA GLN A 234 -3.40 -1.06 -1.76
C GLN A 234 -4.64 -0.56 -2.51
N LEU A 235 -4.58 0.63 -3.12
CA LEU A 235 -5.71 1.18 -3.88
C LEU A 235 -6.03 0.34 -5.12
N LEU A 236 -5.03 -0.17 -5.82
CA LEU A 236 -5.21 -1.07 -6.98
C LEU A 236 -5.80 -2.41 -6.55
N TYR A 237 -5.39 -2.95 -5.40
CA TYR A 237 -5.99 -4.13 -4.81
C TYR A 237 -7.47 -3.90 -4.49
N TRP A 238 -7.79 -2.81 -3.77
CA TRP A 238 -9.16 -2.47 -3.41
C TRP A 238 -10.07 -2.31 -4.64
N ILE A 239 -9.63 -1.55 -5.65
CA ILE A 239 -10.38 -1.39 -6.91
C ILE A 239 -10.66 -2.76 -7.54
N SER A 240 -9.65 -3.63 -7.58
CA SER A 240 -9.79 -4.96 -8.16
C SER A 240 -10.80 -5.81 -7.39
N ALA A 241 -10.71 -5.84 -6.06
CA ALA A 241 -11.61 -6.62 -5.21
C ALA A 241 -13.06 -6.15 -5.35
N GLU A 242 -13.29 -4.85 -5.33
CA GLU A 242 -14.64 -4.28 -5.52
C GLU A 242 -15.20 -4.58 -6.91
N VAL A 243 -14.43 -4.35 -7.97
CA VAL A 243 -14.86 -4.64 -9.36
C VAL A 243 -15.14 -6.14 -9.52
N PHE A 244 -14.29 -7.00 -9.00
CA PHE A 244 -14.47 -8.44 -9.02
C PHE A 244 -15.77 -8.86 -8.32
N ASN A 245 -15.99 -8.37 -7.11
CA ASN A 245 -17.17 -8.70 -6.31
C ASN A 245 -18.46 -8.21 -6.97
N HIS A 246 -18.46 -6.99 -7.50
CA HIS A 246 -19.61 -6.46 -8.25
C HIS A 246 -19.95 -7.31 -9.48
N ILE A 247 -18.94 -7.77 -10.23
CA ILE A 247 -19.16 -8.68 -11.37
C ILE A 247 -19.78 -10.00 -10.88
N MET A 248 -19.24 -10.58 -9.82
CA MET A 248 -19.66 -11.89 -9.31
C MET A 248 -21.04 -11.87 -8.63
N THR A 249 -21.43 -10.74 -8.02
CA THR A 249 -22.73 -10.59 -7.34
C THR A 249 -23.85 -10.20 -8.29
N THR A 250 -23.54 -9.47 -9.36
CA THR A 250 -24.56 -8.84 -10.20
C THR A 250 -24.69 -9.54 -11.55
N LYS A 251 -25.74 -10.32 -11.71
CA LYS A 251 -25.97 -11.16 -12.89
C LYS A 251 -25.88 -10.42 -14.24
N ARG A 252 -26.21 -9.11 -14.29
CA ARG A 252 -26.14 -8.32 -15.52
C ARG A 252 -24.72 -8.18 -16.08
N TYR A 253 -23.69 -8.30 -15.23
CA TYR A 253 -22.27 -8.19 -15.64
C TYR A 253 -21.68 -9.55 -16.06
N LEU A 254 -22.33 -10.66 -15.69
CA LEU A 254 -21.89 -12.02 -16.03
C LEU A 254 -22.36 -12.41 -17.44
N ALA A 255 -21.92 -11.67 -18.44
CA ALA A 255 -22.20 -11.89 -19.86
C ALA A 255 -20.97 -11.58 -20.70
N ARG A 256 -20.84 -12.22 -21.87
CA ARG A 256 -19.67 -12.10 -22.75
C ARG A 256 -19.42 -10.66 -23.18
N THR A 257 -20.44 -9.98 -23.71
CA THR A 257 -20.31 -8.60 -24.20
C THR A 257 -20.02 -7.62 -23.07
N LYS A 258 -20.63 -7.80 -21.90
CA LYS A 258 -20.32 -7.00 -20.72
C LYS A 258 -18.89 -7.26 -20.23
N ALA A 259 -18.42 -8.50 -20.24
CA ALA A 259 -17.04 -8.82 -19.91
C ALA A 259 -16.03 -8.14 -20.87
N MET A 260 -16.33 -8.10 -22.17
CA MET A 260 -15.51 -7.37 -23.15
C MET A 260 -15.48 -5.86 -22.83
N GLN A 261 -16.63 -5.28 -22.53
CA GLN A 261 -16.74 -3.86 -22.19
C GLN A 261 -15.97 -3.51 -20.91
N ILE A 262 -16.16 -4.29 -19.85
CA ILE A 262 -15.48 -4.10 -18.58
C ILE A 262 -13.95 -4.28 -18.76
N ARG A 263 -13.51 -5.24 -19.60
CA ARG A 263 -12.09 -5.44 -19.88
C ARG A 263 -11.44 -4.20 -20.51
N MET A 264 -12.16 -3.51 -21.41
CA MET A 264 -11.71 -2.23 -21.97
C MET A 264 -11.62 -1.13 -20.90
N ASN A 265 -12.55 -1.12 -19.95
CA ASN A 265 -12.51 -0.15 -18.85
C ASN A 265 -11.33 -0.45 -17.91
N VAL A 266 -11.07 -1.71 -17.58
CA VAL A 266 -9.94 -2.14 -16.74
C VAL A 266 -8.60 -1.82 -17.41
N SER A 267 -8.48 -1.91 -18.74
CA SER A 267 -7.24 -1.54 -19.46
C SER A 267 -6.82 -0.10 -19.20
N SER A 268 -7.78 0.80 -18.91
CA SER A 268 -7.47 2.19 -18.54
C SER A 268 -6.68 2.31 -17.23
N LEU A 269 -6.84 1.36 -16.29
CA LEU A 269 -6.05 1.30 -15.05
C LEU A 269 -4.63 0.79 -15.34
N GLU A 270 -4.49 -0.21 -16.22
CA GLU A 270 -3.18 -0.72 -16.65
C GLU A 270 -2.38 0.38 -17.36
N ASP A 271 -3.03 1.15 -18.24
CA ASP A 271 -2.42 2.28 -18.95
C ASP A 271 -2.06 3.42 -18.00
N TRP A 272 -2.90 3.71 -17.02
CA TRP A 272 -2.61 4.67 -15.96
C TRP A 272 -1.38 4.26 -15.14
N ALA A 273 -1.32 3.01 -14.71
CA ALA A 273 -0.19 2.49 -13.93
C ALA A 273 1.12 2.53 -14.71
N ARG A 274 1.08 2.28 -16.03
CA ARG A 274 2.24 2.38 -16.93
C ARG A 274 2.71 3.83 -17.06
N SER A 275 1.77 4.78 -17.21
CA SER A 275 2.07 6.20 -17.39
C SER A 275 2.51 6.89 -16.10
N ASN A 276 2.09 6.37 -14.95
CA ASN A 276 2.40 6.91 -13.61
C ASN A 276 3.22 5.92 -12.78
N ASN A 277 4.09 5.17 -13.43
CA ASN A 277 4.88 4.15 -12.75
C ASN A 277 5.82 4.79 -11.72
N ARG A 278 5.66 4.38 -10.46
CA ARG A 278 6.56 4.70 -9.35
C ARG A 278 7.26 3.42 -8.91
N GLN A 279 8.51 3.56 -8.52
CA GLN A 279 9.30 2.46 -7.98
C GLN A 279 9.71 2.82 -6.56
N PRO A 280 9.68 1.88 -5.60
CA PRO A 280 10.29 2.11 -4.31
C PRO A 280 11.79 2.19 -4.50
N GLU A 281 12.38 3.24 -3.96
CA GLU A 281 13.80 3.50 -4.12
C GLU A 281 14.47 3.32 -2.77
N HIS A 282 15.53 2.53 -2.77
CA HIS A 282 16.34 2.18 -1.62
C HIS A 282 17.77 2.64 -1.84
N TYR A 283 18.45 2.97 -0.75
CA TYR A 283 19.87 3.32 -0.80
C TYR A 283 20.69 2.21 -0.16
N GLU A 284 21.46 1.52 -0.98
CA GLU A 284 22.32 0.42 -0.56
C GLU A 284 23.71 0.60 -1.11
N ASN A 285 24.73 0.37 -0.27
CA ASN A 285 26.15 0.36 -0.67
C ASN A 285 26.61 1.60 -1.44
N GLY A 286 26.12 2.80 -1.10
CA GLY A 286 26.51 4.05 -1.75
C GLY A 286 25.80 4.33 -3.09
N SER A 287 24.86 3.49 -3.51
CA SER A 287 24.09 3.66 -4.74
C SER A 287 22.59 3.52 -4.50
N THR A 288 21.79 4.17 -5.35
CA THR A 288 20.34 4.00 -5.36
C THR A 288 19.99 2.71 -6.08
N SER A 289 19.24 1.84 -5.42
CA SER A 289 18.63 0.66 -6.02
C SER A 289 17.11 0.83 -6.08
N CYS A 290 16.48 0.31 -7.14
CA CYS A 290 15.03 0.24 -7.27
C CYS A 290 14.61 -1.21 -7.05
N THR A 291 14.50 -1.60 -5.77
CA THR A 291 14.09 -2.94 -5.37
C THR A 291 12.70 -2.87 -4.75
N GLY A 292 11.84 -3.80 -5.11
CA GLY A 292 10.46 -3.84 -4.62
C GLY A 292 9.44 -3.70 -5.75
N GLU A 293 8.17 -3.75 -5.40
CA GLU A 293 7.07 -3.74 -6.35
C GLU A 293 6.80 -2.32 -6.87
N SER A 294 6.94 -2.14 -8.18
CA SER A 294 6.54 -0.91 -8.86
C SER A 294 5.01 -0.80 -8.99
N THR A 295 4.51 0.43 -9.25
CA THR A 295 3.06 0.64 -9.50
C THR A 295 2.55 -0.21 -10.66
N MET A 296 3.36 -0.40 -11.71
CA MET A 296 2.99 -1.23 -12.86
C MET A 296 2.92 -2.71 -12.48
N GLU A 297 3.83 -3.21 -11.66
CA GLU A 297 3.81 -4.60 -11.17
C GLU A 297 2.66 -4.83 -10.20
N ALA A 298 2.37 -3.87 -9.31
CA ALA A 298 1.20 -3.88 -8.44
C ALA A 298 -0.10 -3.95 -9.25
N ALA A 299 -0.23 -3.12 -10.30
CA ALA A 299 -1.39 -3.18 -11.19
C ALA A 299 -1.52 -4.54 -11.86
N ARG A 300 -0.43 -5.09 -12.40
CA ARG A 300 -0.43 -6.43 -13.03
C ARG A 300 -0.84 -7.52 -12.05
N ARG A 301 -0.33 -7.48 -10.82
CA ARG A 301 -0.63 -8.47 -9.78
C ARG A 301 -2.07 -8.36 -9.30
N HIS A 302 -2.50 -7.15 -8.92
CA HIS A 302 -3.81 -6.97 -8.28
C HIS A 302 -4.98 -7.00 -9.25
N LEU A 303 -4.82 -6.55 -10.50
CA LEU A 303 -5.88 -6.62 -11.51
C LEU A 303 -6.01 -8.01 -12.16
N ALA A 304 -5.05 -8.92 -11.95
CA ALA A 304 -5.05 -10.25 -12.57
C ALA A 304 -6.31 -11.07 -12.29
N PRO A 305 -6.89 -11.12 -11.06
CA PRO A 305 -8.12 -11.85 -10.81
C PRO A 305 -9.31 -11.34 -11.64
N VAL A 306 -9.48 -10.00 -11.70
CA VAL A 306 -10.54 -9.40 -12.53
C VAL A 306 -10.32 -9.70 -14.01
N ILE A 307 -9.07 -9.53 -14.49
CA ILE A 307 -8.74 -9.77 -15.90
C ILE A 307 -9.01 -11.23 -16.27
N GLN A 308 -8.61 -12.19 -15.43
CA GLN A 308 -8.84 -13.60 -15.66
C GLN A 308 -10.32 -13.97 -15.58
N LEU A 309 -11.10 -13.38 -14.66
CA LEU A 309 -12.54 -13.54 -14.62
C LEU A 309 -13.20 -13.06 -15.92
N LEU A 310 -12.80 -11.90 -16.42
CA LEU A 310 -13.31 -11.34 -17.66
C LEU A 310 -12.91 -12.21 -18.87
N GLN A 311 -11.69 -12.75 -18.89
CA GLN A 311 -11.25 -13.73 -19.91
C GLN A 311 -12.12 -14.99 -19.87
N TRP A 312 -12.37 -15.54 -18.68
CA TRP A 312 -13.22 -16.71 -18.50
C TRP A 312 -14.62 -16.47 -19.04
N LEU A 313 -15.26 -15.35 -18.69
CA LEU A 313 -16.60 -14.99 -19.17
C LEU A 313 -16.68 -14.81 -20.70
N GLN A 314 -15.55 -14.46 -21.35
CA GLN A 314 -15.49 -14.28 -22.80
C GLN A 314 -15.31 -15.60 -23.57
N CYS A 315 -14.64 -16.59 -22.98
CA CYS A 315 -14.23 -17.78 -23.72
C CYS A 315 -15.01 -19.05 -23.38
N PHE A 316 -15.48 -19.23 -22.13
CA PHE A 316 -15.99 -20.52 -21.70
C PHE A 316 -17.21 -21.01 -22.55
N SER A 317 -18.08 -20.11 -23.00
CA SER A 317 -19.25 -20.44 -23.81
C SER A 317 -18.88 -20.96 -25.20
N SER A 318 -17.69 -20.67 -25.70
CA SER A 318 -17.17 -21.12 -27.00
C SER A 318 -16.31 -22.38 -26.91
N LEU A 319 -15.91 -22.82 -25.73
CA LEU A 319 -15.11 -24.05 -25.55
C LEU A 319 -15.93 -25.32 -25.86
N GLY A 320 -17.27 -25.26 -25.70
CA GLY A 320 -18.21 -26.29 -26.18
C GLY A 320 -17.86 -27.71 -25.72
N ASP A 321 -17.59 -28.60 -26.69
CA ASP A 321 -17.24 -29.98 -26.46
C ASP A 321 -15.72 -30.24 -26.46
N ASP A 322 -14.92 -29.21 -26.67
CA ASP A 322 -13.43 -29.29 -26.68
C ASP A 322 -12.88 -29.31 -25.27
N PHE A 323 -12.71 -30.51 -24.74
CA PHE A 323 -12.20 -30.72 -23.38
C PHE A 323 -10.73 -30.32 -23.23
N GLU A 324 -9.90 -30.47 -24.26
CA GLU A 324 -8.47 -30.12 -24.26
C GLU A 324 -8.30 -28.59 -24.16
N SER A 325 -9.06 -27.86 -24.96
CA SER A 325 -9.09 -26.38 -24.86
C SER A 325 -9.62 -25.88 -23.52
N LEU A 326 -10.59 -26.58 -22.92
CA LEU A 326 -11.08 -26.27 -21.58
C LEU A 326 -9.95 -26.40 -20.53
N VAL A 327 -9.26 -27.54 -20.50
CA VAL A 327 -8.17 -27.79 -19.56
C VAL A 327 -7.03 -26.78 -19.76
N THR A 328 -6.65 -26.54 -21.01
CA THR A 328 -5.61 -25.55 -21.34
C THR A 328 -5.98 -24.14 -20.85
N THR A 329 -7.24 -23.74 -21.04
CA THR A 329 -7.75 -22.46 -20.55
C THR A 329 -7.71 -22.39 -19.03
N LEU A 330 -8.16 -23.43 -18.33
CA LEU A 330 -8.13 -23.48 -16.87
C LEU A 330 -6.71 -23.40 -16.29
N LEU A 331 -5.73 -24.00 -16.96
CA LEU A 331 -4.32 -23.91 -16.58
C LEU A 331 -3.75 -22.48 -16.69
N GLN A 332 -4.33 -21.63 -17.52
CA GLN A 332 -3.95 -20.23 -17.66
C GLN A 332 -4.61 -19.31 -16.61
N LEU A 333 -5.75 -19.72 -16.04
CA LEU A 333 -6.56 -18.94 -15.09
C LEU A 333 -6.13 -19.20 -13.64
N GLN A 334 -4.85 -19.06 -13.33
CA GLN A 334 -4.25 -19.40 -12.03
C GLN A 334 -4.67 -18.48 -10.87
N GLN A 335 -5.24 -17.32 -11.17
CA GLN A 335 -5.69 -16.36 -10.16
C GLN A 335 -7.15 -16.57 -9.75
N LEU A 336 -7.83 -17.54 -10.32
CA LEU A 336 -9.21 -17.88 -9.99
C LEU A 336 -9.28 -19.24 -9.31
N THR A 337 -10.08 -19.34 -8.25
CA THR A 337 -10.39 -20.61 -7.62
C THR A 337 -11.43 -21.38 -8.46
N PRO A 338 -11.46 -22.72 -8.39
CA PRO A 338 -12.51 -23.49 -9.04
C PRO A 338 -13.94 -23.11 -8.61
N ALA A 339 -14.11 -22.66 -7.35
CA ALA A 339 -15.37 -22.13 -6.84
C ALA A 339 -15.81 -20.87 -7.58
N GLN A 340 -14.89 -19.94 -7.82
CA GLN A 340 -15.14 -18.71 -8.56
C GLN A 340 -15.47 -19.00 -10.03
N LEU A 341 -14.72 -19.87 -10.68
CA LEU A 341 -14.99 -20.31 -12.05
C LEU A 341 -16.38 -20.94 -12.20
N LEU A 342 -16.73 -21.84 -11.28
CA LEU A 342 -18.03 -22.52 -11.28
C LEU A 342 -19.18 -21.55 -10.97
N HIS A 343 -19.00 -20.61 -10.02
CA HIS A 343 -19.98 -19.57 -9.71
C HIS A 343 -20.27 -18.70 -10.95
N ALA A 344 -19.20 -18.25 -11.62
CA ALA A 344 -19.33 -17.45 -12.84
C ALA A 344 -20.15 -18.17 -13.92
N VAL A 345 -19.91 -19.47 -14.15
CA VAL A 345 -20.66 -20.26 -15.13
C VAL A 345 -22.13 -20.46 -14.72
N LYS A 346 -22.40 -20.77 -13.44
CA LYS A 346 -23.76 -20.98 -12.93
C LYS A 346 -24.61 -19.70 -12.99
N SER A 347 -23.99 -18.56 -12.78
CA SER A 347 -24.65 -17.25 -12.73
C SER A 347 -24.63 -16.52 -14.08
N TYR A 348 -24.01 -17.12 -15.10
CA TYR A 348 -23.84 -16.51 -16.41
C TYR A 348 -25.17 -16.22 -17.10
N ARG A 349 -25.21 -15.11 -17.81
CA ARG A 349 -26.35 -14.66 -18.61
C ARG A 349 -26.05 -14.87 -20.09
N PRO A 350 -26.49 -16.03 -20.70
CA PRO A 350 -26.14 -16.34 -22.07
C PRO A 350 -26.81 -15.42 -23.09
N GLU A 351 -26.03 -15.02 -24.08
CA GLU A 351 -26.50 -14.26 -25.24
C GLU A 351 -27.18 -15.19 -26.25
N VAL A 352 -27.96 -14.58 -27.15
CA VAL A 352 -28.67 -15.36 -28.20
C VAL A 352 -27.64 -16.05 -29.10
N GLY A 353 -27.74 -17.38 -29.20
CA GLY A 353 -26.83 -18.22 -30.00
C GLY A 353 -25.67 -18.81 -29.21
N GLU A 354 -25.44 -18.43 -27.97
CA GLU A 354 -24.42 -19.05 -27.12
C GLU A 354 -24.88 -20.42 -26.59
N LYS A 355 -23.95 -21.36 -26.59
CA LYS A 355 -24.09 -22.64 -25.92
C LYS A 355 -23.33 -22.56 -24.61
N GLY A 356 -23.97 -22.92 -23.51
CA GLY A 356 -23.24 -23.05 -22.22
C GLY A 356 -22.26 -24.23 -22.25
N LEU A 357 -21.54 -24.44 -21.16
CA LEU A 357 -20.69 -25.61 -20.99
C LEU A 357 -21.51 -26.90 -21.09
N THR A 358 -20.92 -27.92 -21.69
CA THR A 358 -21.53 -29.25 -21.76
C THR A 358 -21.62 -29.89 -20.38
N LYS A 359 -22.51 -30.90 -20.23
CA LYS A 359 -22.63 -31.62 -18.96
C LYS A 359 -21.33 -32.26 -18.49
N PRO A 360 -20.49 -32.88 -19.36
CA PRO A 360 -19.18 -33.40 -18.95
C PRO A 360 -18.23 -32.30 -18.45
N ALA A 361 -18.16 -31.16 -19.15
CA ALA A 361 -17.34 -30.02 -18.76
C ALA A 361 -17.78 -29.41 -17.42
N MET A 362 -19.08 -29.30 -17.19
CA MET A 362 -19.62 -28.83 -15.91
C MET A 362 -19.30 -29.81 -14.78
N LYS A 363 -19.40 -31.11 -15.02
CA LYS A 363 -19.02 -32.12 -14.03
C LYS A 363 -17.54 -32.02 -13.67
N PHE A 364 -16.68 -31.85 -14.67
CA PHE A 364 -15.25 -31.67 -14.44
C PHE A 364 -14.95 -30.48 -13.54
N LEU A 365 -15.61 -29.32 -13.76
CA LEU A 365 -15.42 -28.13 -12.86
C LEU A 365 -15.89 -28.41 -11.42
N ILE A 366 -16.98 -29.19 -11.26
CA ILE A 366 -17.48 -29.55 -9.93
C ILE A 366 -16.49 -30.52 -9.24
N ASP A 367 -15.97 -31.49 -9.96
CA ASP A 367 -14.96 -32.42 -9.43
C ASP A 367 -13.66 -31.65 -9.08
N LEU A 368 -13.22 -30.74 -9.93
CA LEU A 368 -12.07 -29.88 -9.69
C LEU A 368 -12.24 -29.02 -8.42
N GLN A 369 -13.43 -28.44 -8.21
CA GLN A 369 -13.72 -27.70 -6.99
C GLN A 369 -13.62 -28.60 -5.75
N ARG A 370 -14.22 -29.78 -5.80
CA ARG A 370 -14.19 -30.74 -4.69
C ARG A 370 -12.75 -31.13 -4.32
N ASP A 371 -11.92 -31.42 -5.33
CA ASP A 371 -10.54 -31.84 -5.11
C ASP A 371 -9.69 -30.66 -4.56
N TYR A 372 -9.94 -29.43 -5.05
CA TYR A 372 -9.34 -28.22 -4.52
C TYR A 372 -9.72 -28.02 -3.04
N ASP A 373 -11.00 -28.14 -2.68
CA ASP A 373 -11.47 -27.99 -1.30
C ASP A 373 -10.85 -29.05 -0.37
N LEU A 374 -10.65 -30.28 -0.84
CA LEU A 374 -10.00 -31.33 -0.06
C LEU A 374 -8.53 -31.00 0.20
N LEU A 375 -7.79 -30.59 -0.83
CA LEU A 375 -6.38 -30.20 -0.72
C LEU A 375 -6.19 -29.03 0.26
N HIS A 376 -7.05 -28.01 0.16
CA HIS A 376 -6.98 -26.87 1.08
C HIS A 376 -7.27 -27.25 2.54
N ARG A 377 -8.25 -28.11 2.77
CA ARG A 377 -8.54 -28.64 4.11
C ARG A 377 -7.37 -29.42 4.69
N GLU A 378 -6.68 -30.18 3.88
CA GLU A 378 -5.48 -30.93 4.31
C GLU A 378 -4.33 -29.97 4.60
N GLN A 379 -4.09 -28.99 3.74
CA GLN A 379 -3.05 -27.97 3.97
C GLN A 379 -3.33 -27.15 5.23
N ALA A 380 -4.57 -26.73 5.46
CA ALA A 380 -4.97 -25.99 6.66
C ALA A 380 -4.73 -26.82 7.94
N LYS A 381 -5.03 -28.13 7.91
CA LYS A 381 -4.73 -29.03 9.05
C LYS A 381 -3.23 -29.16 9.30
N ILE A 382 -2.41 -29.23 8.25
CA ILE A 382 -0.96 -29.31 8.36
C ILE A 382 -0.39 -28.02 8.97
N GLN A 383 -0.89 -26.85 8.52
CA GLN A 383 -0.47 -25.56 9.07
C GLN A 383 -0.90 -25.37 10.52
N ASP A 384 -2.13 -25.75 10.88
CA ASP A 384 -2.64 -25.69 12.25
C ASP A 384 -1.81 -26.58 13.19
N ASN A 385 -1.49 -27.80 12.75
CA ASN A 385 -0.62 -28.71 13.49
C ASN A 385 0.81 -28.15 13.66
N LYS A 386 1.36 -27.50 12.60
CA LYS A 386 2.67 -26.86 12.66
C LYS A 386 2.66 -25.64 13.61
N ALA A 387 1.59 -24.84 13.59
CA ALA A 387 1.42 -23.70 14.49
C ALA A 387 1.31 -24.18 15.96
N LYS A 388 0.53 -25.22 16.22
CA LYS A 388 0.42 -25.83 17.56
C LYS A 388 1.75 -26.41 18.05
N ALA A 389 2.51 -27.05 17.16
CA ALA A 389 3.84 -27.60 17.51
C ALA A 389 4.85 -26.47 17.81
N ALA A 390 4.81 -25.37 17.04
CA ALA A 390 5.64 -24.19 17.27
C ALA A 390 5.27 -23.48 18.60
N ALA A 391 3.98 -23.35 18.90
CA ALA A 391 3.51 -22.79 20.16
C ALA A 391 3.90 -23.66 21.37
N ALA A 392 3.82 -24.99 21.23
CA ALA A 392 4.27 -25.92 22.27
C ALA A 392 5.80 -25.86 22.49
N ALA A 393 6.59 -25.72 21.41
CA ALA A 393 8.04 -25.55 21.50
C ALA A 393 8.41 -24.22 22.17
N ALA A 394 7.70 -23.12 21.84
CA ALA A 394 7.90 -21.83 22.48
C ALA A 394 7.54 -21.85 23.97
N ALA A 395 6.44 -22.51 24.36
CA ALA A 395 6.04 -22.69 25.76
C ALA A 395 7.05 -23.53 26.53
N SER A 396 7.62 -24.56 25.93
CA SER A 396 8.66 -25.39 26.57
C SER A 396 9.99 -24.64 26.72
N ALA A 397 10.35 -23.75 25.77
CA ALA A 397 11.52 -22.90 25.87
C ALA A 397 11.37 -21.85 27.01
N ALA A 398 10.19 -21.23 27.13
CA ALA A 398 9.87 -20.28 28.19
C ALA A 398 9.91 -20.95 29.58
N ALA A 399 9.39 -22.19 29.71
CA ALA A 399 9.45 -22.96 30.96
C ALA A 399 10.87 -23.40 31.33
N ALA A 400 11.76 -23.58 30.35
CA ALA A 400 13.17 -23.90 30.61
C ALA A 400 13.94 -22.67 31.11
N ASP A 401 13.57 -21.47 30.65
CA ASP A 401 14.20 -20.22 31.10
C ASP A 401 13.81 -19.84 32.53
N GLU A 402 12.56 -20.07 32.95
CA GLU A 402 12.11 -19.90 34.33
C GLU A 402 12.77 -20.91 35.31
N SER A 403 13.11 -22.12 34.86
CA SER A 403 13.76 -23.12 35.71
C SER A 403 15.26 -22.85 35.92
N SER A 404 15.90 -22.03 35.10
CA SER A 404 17.32 -21.64 35.24
C SER A 404 17.54 -20.46 36.19
N ALA A 405 16.50 -19.70 36.53
CA ALA A 405 16.56 -18.54 37.42
C ALA A 405 16.47 -18.90 38.92
N GLY A 406 16.27 -20.20 39.27
CA GLY A 406 15.97 -20.66 40.63
C GLY A 406 17.14 -21.29 41.41
N GLN A 407 18.37 -21.35 40.90
CA GLN A 407 19.49 -21.96 41.63
C GLN A 407 20.75 -21.09 41.62
N SER A 408 20.82 -20.18 42.57
CA SER A 408 22.09 -19.59 43.02
C SER A 408 22.11 -19.46 44.56
N THR A 409 22.66 -20.43 45.25
CA THR A 409 23.41 -20.19 46.51
C THR A 409 24.37 -21.31 46.80
N THR A 410 25.58 -20.87 47.12
CA THR A 410 26.63 -21.37 48.04
C THR A 410 27.79 -22.19 47.50
N ASP A 411 28.92 -21.49 47.58
CA ASP A 411 30.28 -21.89 48.07
C ASP A 411 31.09 -23.03 47.45
N GLY A 412 32.34 -22.70 47.09
CA GLY A 412 33.48 -23.57 47.05
C GLY A 412 34.42 -23.47 45.83
N ALA A 413 35.49 -22.66 45.91
CA ALA A 413 36.65 -22.69 45.01
C ALA A 413 37.77 -23.61 45.58
N PRO A 414 38.90 -23.90 44.83
CA PRO A 414 39.18 -24.26 43.46
C PRO A 414 39.89 -25.66 43.35
N PRO A 415 40.52 -26.13 42.27
CA PRO A 415 41.56 -25.53 41.44
C PRO A 415 41.53 -25.83 39.92
N ARG A 416 42.24 -24.97 39.16
CA ARG A 416 42.60 -25.12 37.74
C ARG A 416 43.38 -26.38 37.41
N PRO A 417 43.25 -26.97 36.20
CA PRO A 417 44.30 -26.81 35.21
C PRO A 417 43.90 -26.72 33.73
N GLN A 418 44.67 -25.92 33.02
CA GLN A 418 45.22 -26.02 31.66
C GLN A 418 44.32 -26.32 30.43
N THR A 419 44.35 -25.36 29.54
CA THR A 419 43.85 -25.30 28.17
C THR A 419 44.64 -26.13 27.17
N PRO A 420 44.02 -26.54 26.05
CA PRO A 420 44.63 -26.46 24.70
C PRO A 420 43.83 -25.61 23.71
N PRO A 421 44.37 -25.29 22.54
CA PRO A 421 44.16 -24.00 21.88
C PRO A 421 42.90 -23.87 21.01
N THR A 422 42.37 -22.67 20.98
CA THR A 422 41.20 -22.19 20.24
C THR A 422 41.50 -22.00 18.76
N PRO A 423 40.60 -22.37 17.85
CA PRO A 423 40.56 -21.81 16.49
C PRO A 423 39.82 -20.45 16.48
N PRO A 424 40.05 -19.58 15.47
CA PRO A 424 39.67 -18.18 15.50
C PRO A 424 38.16 -17.95 15.42
N PRO A 425 37.66 -16.81 15.93
CA PRO A 425 36.23 -16.51 16.01
C PRO A 425 35.65 -16.20 14.63
N LYS A 426 34.54 -16.84 14.33
CA LYS A 426 33.63 -16.35 13.29
C LYS A 426 32.75 -15.27 13.91
N ASP A 427 32.79 -14.10 13.33
CA ASP A 427 31.89 -12.98 13.65
C ASP A 427 30.44 -13.42 13.57
N THR A 428 29.78 -13.45 14.71
CA THR A 428 28.34 -13.49 14.82
C THR A 428 27.91 -12.31 15.70
N SER A 429 27.60 -11.21 15.05
CA SER A 429 26.84 -10.13 15.65
C SER A 429 25.43 -10.65 15.97
N PRO A 430 24.84 -10.32 17.12
CA PRO A 430 23.49 -10.73 17.45
C PRO A 430 22.52 -10.00 16.53
N GLY A 431 21.83 -10.78 15.67
CA GLY A 431 20.78 -10.29 14.80
C GLY A 431 19.59 -9.78 15.61
N SER A 432 19.20 -8.55 15.31
CA SER A 432 17.95 -7.96 15.75
C SER A 432 16.77 -8.87 15.40
N PRO A 433 15.76 -9.07 16.29
CA PRO A 433 14.61 -9.95 16.04
C PRO A 433 13.61 -9.43 14.97
N TYR A 434 13.93 -8.38 14.25
CA TYR A 434 13.06 -7.77 13.22
C TYR A 434 13.68 -7.81 11.80
N SER A 435 14.46 -8.84 11.48
CA SER A 435 14.90 -9.05 10.09
C SER A 435 13.86 -9.86 9.33
N LEU A 436 12.84 -9.19 8.79
CA LEU A 436 11.97 -9.70 7.73
C LEU A 436 12.65 -9.47 6.37
N ASN A 437 13.84 -10.03 6.17
CA ASN A 437 14.49 -10.15 4.88
C ASN A 437 14.47 -11.61 4.43
N ALA A 438 13.31 -12.05 3.93
CA ALA A 438 13.25 -13.16 3.00
C ALA A 438 13.13 -12.57 1.60
N SER A 439 14.23 -12.45 0.89
CA SER A 439 14.24 -12.15 -0.54
C SER A 439 13.37 -13.17 -1.27
N PRO A 440 12.36 -12.77 -2.07
CA PRO A 440 11.62 -13.73 -2.88
C PRO A 440 12.54 -14.24 -3.99
N ARG A 441 12.70 -15.55 -4.05
CA ARG A 441 13.32 -16.20 -5.20
C ARG A 441 12.51 -15.86 -6.46
N PRO A 442 13.13 -15.48 -7.58
CA PRO A 442 12.41 -15.25 -8.83
C PRO A 442 11.80 -16.58 -9.29
N GLY A 443 10.46 -16.63 -9.37
CA GLY A 443 9.71 -17.79 -9.87
C GLY A 443 8.60 -18.32 -8.98
N ALA A 444 8.42 -17.82 -7.76
CA ALA A 444 7.22 -18.11 -6.99
C ALA A 444 6.20 -16.98 -7.28
N ALA A 445 5.21 -17.25 -8.15
CA ALA A 445 3.99 -16.46 -8.18
C ALA A 445 3.49 -16.37 -6.74
N ALA A 446 3.38 -15.15 -6.20
CA ALA A 446 2.85 -14.92 -4.88
C ALA A 446 1.43 -15.51 -4.86
N ARG A 447 1.30 -16.69 -4.27
CA ARG A 447 -0.01 -17.26 -3.95
C ARG A 447 -0.65 -16.26 -3.00
N PHE A 448 -1.87 -15.85 -3.28
CA PHE A 448 -2.72 -15.15 -2.35
C PHE A 448 -2.56 -15.79 -0.97
N ASP A 449 -2.28 -14.97 0.04
CA ASP A 449 -2.08 -15.43 1.41
C ASP A 449 -3.36 -16.15 1.87
N ASP A 450 -3.22 -17.43 2.17
CA ASP A 450 -4.28 -18.44 2.33
C ASP A 450 -4.93 -18.33 3.72
N ARG A 451 -5.49 -17.15 4.04
CA ARG A 451 -6.27 -16.96 5.28
C ARG A 451 -7.78 -17.02 5.10
N SER A 452 -8.27 -17.03 3.86
CA SER A 452 -9.68 -17.25 3.57
C SER A 452 -9.94 -18.74 3.36
N GLY A 453 -10.82 -19.31 4.15
CA GLY A 453 -11.19 -20.73 4.06
C GLY A 453 -11.63 -21.06 2.64
N GLY A 454 -11.15 -22.16 2.07
CA GLY A 454 -11.18 -22.61 0.67
C GLY A 454 -12.51 -22.63 -0.08
N ASN A 455 -13.50 -21.84 0.31
CA ASN A 455 -14.82 -21.76 -0.30
C ASN A 455 -15.29 -20.33 -0.60
N GLU A 456 -14.41 -19.33 -0.47
CA GLU A 456 -14.79 -17.95 -0.73
C GLU A 456 -14.83 -17.65 -2.23
N VAL A 457 -16.03 -17.29 -2.69
CA VAL A 457 -16.28 -16.87 -4.09
C VAL A 457 -15.84 -15.43 -4.30
N PHE A 458 -15.81 -14.61 -3.25
CA PHE A 458 -15.54 -13.18 -3.27
C PHE A 458 -14.14 -12.88 -2.78
N LEU A 459 -13.60 -11.75 -3.20
CA LEU A 459 -12.37 -11.17 -2.64
C LEU A 459 -12.72 -10.29 -1.43
N ASP A 460 -11.82 -10.19 -0.48
CA ASP A 460 -12.01 -9.30 0.67
C ASP A 460 -11.46 -7.89 0.35
N PRO A 461 -12.31 -6.89 0.07
CA PRO A 461 -11.84 -5.53 -0.21
C PRO A 461 -11.29 -4.82 1.04
N SER A 462 -11.57 -5.33 2.25
CA SER A 462 -11.06 -4.77 3.51
C SER A 462 -9.66 -5.27 3.87
N MET A 463 -9.12 -6.22 3.11
CA MET A 463 -7.79 -6.78 3.36
C MET A 463 -6.72 -5.69 3.23
N THR A 464 -5.95 -5.50 4.29
CA THR A 464 -4.81 -4.59 4.32
C THR A 464 -3.55 -5.33 3.91
N LEU A 465 -2.87 -4.83 2.88
CA LEU A 465 -1.57 -5.33 2.46
C LEU A 465 -0.50 -4.98 3.51
N PRO A 466 0.59 -5.76 3.62
CA PRO A 466 1.69 -5.44 4.52
C PRO A 466 2.24 -4.04 4.26
N PHE A 467 2.43 -3.26 5.33
CA PHE A 467 3.01 -1.93 5.30
C PHE A 467 4.40 -1.94 5.93
N SER A 468 5.36 -1.30 5.30
CA SER A 468 6.72 -1.10 5.81
C SER A 468 7.15 0.35 5.68
N LEU A 469 7.84 0.84 6.70
CA LEU A 469 8.44 2.16 6.68
C LEU A 469 9.76 2.16 5.88
N PRO A 470 10.13 3.30 5.26
CA PRO A 470 11.45 3.45 4.68
C PRO A 470 12.52 3.30 5.75
N THR A 471 13.65 2.68 5.40
CA THR A 471 14.80 2.55 6.30
C THR A 471 15.51 3.90 6.47
N SER A 472 16.39 4.01 7.47
CA SER A 472 17.18 5.23 7.66
C SER A 472 18.07 5.54 6.46
N THR A 473 18.53 4.53 5.73
CA THR A 473 19.31 4.70 4.50
C THR A 473 18.46 5.18 3.34
N ASP A 474 17.21 4.71 3.23
CA ASP A 474 16.27 5.16 2.19
C ASP A 474 15.96 6.64 2.32
N MET A 475 15.86 7.14 3.54
CA MET A 475 15.60 8.55 3.82
C MET A 475 16.74 9.50 3.41
N LEU A 476 17.92 8.99 3.06
CA LEU A 476 18.99 9.83 2.49
C LEU A 476 18.69 10.30 1.07
N ILE A 477 17.68 9.70 0.43
CA ILE A 477 17.25 10.03 -0.93
C ILE A 477 15.89 10.73 -0.85
N SER A 478 15.85 11.99 -1.23
CA SER A 478 14.61 12.73 -1.42
C SER A 478 14.30 12.87 -2.90
N TYR A 479 13.10 12.48 -3.28
CA TYR A 479 12.59 12.73 -4.63
C TYR A 479 11.78 14.01 -4.63
N GLY A 480 12.28 15.01 -5.32
CA GLY A 480 11.49 16.17 -5.65
C GLY A 480 10.35 15.77 -6.58
N ALA A 481 9.11 16.18 -6.25
CA ALA A 481 7.96 16.05 -7.12
C ALA A 481 8.23 16.77 -8.44
N GLY A 482 8.59 16.01 -9.46
CA GLY A 482 8.73 16.50 -10.83
C GLY A 482 7.71 15.81 -11.72
N TRP A 483 6.75 16.53 -12.24
CA TRP A 483 6.00 16.09 -13.40
C TRP A 483 7.01 15.80 -14.53
N GLY A 484 7.22 14.52 -14.84
CA GLY A 484 8.04 14.12 -15.97
C GLY A 484 9.36 13.38 -15.69
N GLY A 485 9.70 13.05 -14.46
CA GLY A 485 10.76 12.08 -14.16
C GLY A 485 12.19 12.48 -14.55
N THR A 486 12.47 13.74 -14.82
CA THR A 486 13.79 14.23 -15.27
C THR A 486 14.69 14.80 -14.17
N ASN A 487 14.18 14.99 -12.95
CA ASN A 487 15.00 15.42 -11.81
C ASN A 487 15.26 14.27 -10.83
N ARG A 488 15.79 13.17 -11.34
CA ARG A 488 16.30 12.03 -10.56
C ARG A 488 17.60 12.33 -9.80
N GLU A 489 18.10 13.55 -9.87
CA GLU A 489 19.45 13.84 -9.46
C GLU A 489 19.44 14.76 -8.24
N ARG A 490 19.67 14.20 -7.14
CA ARG A 490 20.46 14.62 -5.97
C ARG A 490 19.84 14.00 -4.73
N ALA A 491 20.60 13.09 -4.15
CA ALA A 491 20.42 12.73 -2.76
C ALA A 491 20.36 14.01 -1.94
N ARG A 492 19.16 14.45 -1.54
CA ARG A 492 19.04 15.55 -0.58
C ARG A 492 19.37 14.96 0.77
N LYS A 493 20.51 15.36 1.31
CA LYS A 493 20.76 15.16 2.73
C LYS A 493 19.71 15.99 3.48
N TYR A 494 18.81 15.33 4.21
CA TYR A 494 17.91 16.04 5.10
C TYR A 494 18.73 16.67 6.22
N ILE A 495 18.74 17.98 6.26
CA ILE A 495 19.35 18.78 7.33
C ILE A 495 18.21 19.51 8.02
N PRO A 496 18.03 19.33 9.34
CA PRO A 496 17.00 20.05 10.08
C PRO A 496 17.34 21.53 10.16
N THR A 497 16.70 22.32 9.29
CA THR A 497 16.84 23.79 9.23
C THR A 497 15.48 24.43 9.40
N VAL A 498 15.44 25.60 10.02
CA VAL A 498 14.22 26.39 10.23
C VAL A 498 14.39 27.75 9.58
N PRO A 499 13.50 28.13 8.66
CA PRO A 499 13.54 29.44 8.02
C PRO A 499 13.38 30.59 9.04
N PRO A 500 14.11 31.74 8.88
CA PRO A 500 14.00 32.86 9.78
C PRO A 500 12.58 33.41 9.95
N GLU A 501 11.74 33.33 8.90
CA GLU A 501 10.34 33.79 8.93
C GLU A 501 9.49 32.94 9.89
N VAL A 502 9.90 31.68 10.12
CA VAL A 502 9.22 30.82 11.07
C VAL A 502 9.72 31.12 12.50
N LEU A 503 11.03 31.34 12.68
CA LEU A 503 11.60 31.66 13.96
C LEU A 503 11.03 32.96 14.53
N SER A 504 10.76 33.97 13.69
CA SER A 504 10.13 35.24 14.10
C SER A 504 8.74 35.08 14.75
N ARG A 505 8.03 33.94 14.52
CA ARG A 505 6.74 33.65 15.19
C ARG A 505 6.90 33.30 16.66
N PHE A 506 8.12 32.99 17.10
CA PHE A 506 8.45 32.68 18.49
C PHE A 506 9.04 33.86 19.22
N ASP A 507 9.45 34.92 18.49
CA ASP A 507 9.91 36.15 19.11
C ASP A 507 8.78 36.71 19.98
N ARG A 508 9.11 37.01 21.24
CA ARG A 508 8.18 37.67 22.13
C ARG A 508 7.98 39.08 21.59
N ASP A 509 6.76 39.44 21.25
CA ASP A 509 6.39 40.84 21.14
C ASP A 509 6.78 41.51 22.45
N GLY A 510 7.82 42.40 22.39
CA GLY A 510 8.39 43.06 23.51
C GLY A 510 7.46 44.11 24.16
#